data_386efbfb2d9cc8e7714295ac9a8c68ff
#
_entry.id   386efbfb2d9cc8e7714295ac9a8c68ff
#
_cell.length_a   1.000
_cell.length_b   1.000
_cell.length_c   1.000
_cell.angle_alpha   90.00
_cell.angle_beta   90.00
_cell.angle_gamma   90.00
#
_symmetry.space_group_name_H-M   'P 1'
#
loop_
_entity.id
_entity.type
_entity.pdbx_description
1 polymer ?
#
loop_
_entity_poly.entity_id
_entity_poly.type
_entity_poly.pdbx_seq_one_letter_code
_entity_poly.pdbx_strand_id
1 'polypeptide(L)'
;LTGGPAIRRASSVSTKGEKTIAGKEQIDWPAPEWCAKENLAKGYLAVAKELGKSHGSYRNYCIRNDIPTAKAKSAVTHTPLDEVSELELAQARIKELESVTRKDRKANVYDERLTQAVEKAIGSKSSLYKPVPRSRKKAKKGEHEFVLLLSDLHAGEVVSREETGGINEYNWEIMTARMAKLANSLASYQEHRPYPIEKLHIFMLGDMLSGNIHEELEATNEFPLAEATVQLGFDLGDWTGSLTEHFPLIDVAGIVGNHPRAHKKPWAKQGYDNADWTSYHIMAESLKRNDRVTVDIPKASQHRVTVAERWNCLLFHGDGIRSSMPGVPWGGVSRRAQSLDAQYNAVGKPIDIFCLGHFHAANWVRTNAGRIAMNGAVKGVDEYSMKAFGGGAPPEQMLLTMHPENGPTDCSIIQL
;
A
#
# COMPACT_ATOMS: atom_id res chain seq x y z
N LEU A 1 66.39 2.26 -40.36
CA LEU A 1 67.65 1.75 -39.77
C LEU A 1 67.34 1.13 -38.42
N THR A 2 67.37 -0.20 -38.42
CA THR A 2 68.00 -1.15 -37.50
C THR A 2 67.50 -1.10 -36.04
N GLY A 3 67.06 -2.08 -35.38
CA GLY A 3 67.19 -3.52 -35.50
C GLY A 3 66.64 -4.07 -34.17
N GLY A 4 65.95 -5.21 -34.18
CA GLY A 4 65.58 -5.94 -32.99
C GLY A 4 66.79 -6.58 -32.28
N PRO A 5 66.61 -7.36 -31.21
CA PRO A 5 65.92 -8.65 -31.33
C PRO A 5 65.03 -9.07 -30.13
N ALA A 6 64.26 -10.11 -30.38
CA ALA A 6 63.51 -10.89 -29.45
C ALA A 6 64.36 -11.70 -28.48
N ILE A 7 63.87 -11.91 -27.22
CA ILE A 7 64.16 -13.15 -26.44
C ILE A 7 63.02 -13.44 -25.45
N ARG A 8 62.34 -14.55 -25.70
CA ARG A 8 61.92 -15.68 -24.86
C ARG A 8 61.17 -15.50 -23.54
N ARG A 9 60.09 -16.23 -23.50
CA ARG A 9 59.24 -16.68 -22.39
C ARG A 9 60.00 -17.15 -21.14
N ALA A 10 59.50 -16.75 -20.00
CA ALA A 10 59.49 -17.63 -18.81
C ALA A 10 58.21 -17.33 -18.01
N SER A 11 57.47 -18.41 -17.79
CA SER A 11 56.30 -18.53 -16.94
C SER A 11 56.68 -18.30 -15.47
N SER A 12 56.05 -17.38 -14.76
CA SER A 12 55.99 -17.42 -13.31
C SER A 12 54.58 -17.16 -12.83
N VAL A 13 54.01 -18.16 -12.19
CA VAL A 13 52.79 -18.15 -11.42
C VAL A 13 52.93 -17.09 -10.35
N SER A 14 52.10 -16.04 -10.42
CA SER A 14 51.97 -15.05 -9.36
C SER A 14 50.77 -15.43 -8.50
N THR A 15 51.04 -15.88 -7.31
CA THR A 15 50.12 -16.04 -6.18
C THR A 15 49.43 -14.70 -5.88
N LYS A 16 48.09 -14.74 -5.88
CA LYS A 16 47.29 -13.60 -5.44
C LYS A 16 47.59 -13.26 -4.00
N GLY A 17 48.06 -12.04 -3.78
CA GLY A 17 48.27 -11.49 -2.47
C GLY A 17 46.98 -11.32 -1.71
N GLU A 18 46.91 -11.94 -0.55
CA GLU A 18 45.93 -11.69 0.49
C GLU A 18 46.03 -10.24 0.97
N LYS A 19 45.02 -9.45 0.75
CA LYS A 19 44.85 -8.16 1.45
C LYS A 19 44.48 -8.45 2.91
N THR A 20 45.45 -8.38 3.78
CA THR A 20 45.28 -8.33 5.23
C THR A 20 44.51 -7.07 5.59
N ILE A 21 43.24 -7.22 5.97
CA ILE A 21 42.47 -6.18 6.65
C ILE A 21 42.89 -6.20 8.12
N ALA A 22 43.65 -5.18 8.53
CA ALA A 22 44.05 -4.99 9.92
C ALA A 22 42.82 -4.83 10.82
N GLY A 23 42.79 -5.53 11.97
CA GLY A 23 42.02 -5.19 13.16
C GLY A 23 40.65 -5.82 13.30
N LYS A 24 40.46 -7.13 13.07
CA LYS A 24 39.38 -7.89 13.75
C LYS A 24 40.02 -8.87 14.71
N GLU A 25 39.81 -8.64 16.01
CA GLU A 25 40.10 -9.66 17.03
C GLU A 25 39.47 -10.98 16.58
N GLN A 26 40.30 -12.01 16.48
CA GLN A 26 39.86 -13.36 16.16
C GLN A 26 39.03 -13.84 17.33
N ILE A 27 37.70 -13.89 17.16
CA ILE A 27 36.79 -14.35 18.21
C ILE A 27 37.01 -15.86 18.38
N ASP A 28 37.50 -16.24 19.55
CA ASP A 28 37.62 -17.64 19.91
C ASP A 28 36.24 -18.23 20.20
N TRP A 29 35.81 -19.17 19.36
CA TRP A 29 34.53 -19.82 19.47
C TRP A 29 34.72 -21.24 20.02
N PRO A 30 33.82 -21.70 20.94
CA PRO A 30 33.81 -23.09 21.38
C PRO A 30 33.58 -24.07 20.23
N ALA A 31 33.97 -25.32 20.43
CA ALA A 31 33.77 -26.38 19.41
C ALA A 31 32.28 -26.48 18.99
N PRO A 32 32.00 -26.69 17.69
CA PRO A 32 30.63 -26.77 17.18
C PRO A 32 29.74 -27.80 17.90
N GLU A 33 30.29 -28.93 18.27
CA GLU A 33 29.58 -29.99 18.97
C GLU A 33 29.16 -29.55 20.38
N TRP A 34 30.02 -28.84 21.10
CA TRP A 34 29.67 -28.25 22.39
C TRP A 34 28.55 -27.22 22.24
N CYS A 35 28.65 -26.32 21.26
CA CYS A 35 27.64 -25.31 20.98
C CYS A 35 26.30 -25.96 20.62
N ALA A 36 26.28 -27.02 19.81
CA ALA A 36 25.07 -27.76 19.48
C ALA A 36 24.39 -28.36 20.70
N LYS A 37 25.16 -29.01 21.58
CA LYS A 37 24.67 -29.59 22.82
C LYS A 37 24.07 -28.55 23.78
N GLU A 38 24.77 -27.43 23.96
CA GLU A 38 24.30 -26.37 24.85
C GLU A 38 23.10 -25.59 24.25
N ASN A 39 23.05 -25.39 22.95
CA ASN A 39 21.90 -24.78 22.30
C ASN A 39 20.63 -25.66 22.46
N LEU A 40 20.76 -26.97 22.33
CA LEU A 40 19.65 -27.91 22.54
C LEU A 40 19.17 -27.89 24.00
N ALA A 41 20.09 -27.76 24.98
CA ALA A 41 19.76 -27.76 26.40
C ALA A 41 19.16 -26.43 26.85
N LYS A 42 19.78 -25.30 26.52
CA LYS A 42 19.48 -23.97 27.09
C LYS A 42 18.86 -23.00 26.08
N GLY A 43 19.00 -23.25 24.77
CA GLY A 43 18.67 -22.34 23.68
C GLY A 43 19.81 -21.36 23.38
N TYR A 44 20.01 -21.05 22.12
CA TYR A 44 21.18 -20.27 21.62
C TYR A 44 21.31 -18.86 22.25
N LEU A 45 20.21 -18.21 22.64
CA LEU A 45 20.25 -16.90 23.30
C LEU A 45 20.90 -16.97 24.70
N ALA A 46 20.64 -18.02 25.45
CA ALA A 46 21.24 -18.25 26.75
C ALA A 46 22.73 -18.57 26.63
N VAL A 47 23.09 -19.41 25.65
CA VAL A 47 24.50 -19.76 25.37
C VAL A 47 25.29 -18.53 24.90
N ALA A 48 24.72 -17.68 24.02
CA ALA A 48 25.36 -16.43 23.60
C ALA A 48 25.68 -15.52 24.80
N LYS A 49 24.73 -15.39 25.74
CA LYS A 49 24.90 -14.61 26.96
C LYS A 49 26.00 -15.19 27.88
N GLU A 50 26.02 -16.50 28.04
CA GLU A 50 27.03 -17.20 28.83
C GLU A 50 28.45 -17.04 28.28
N LEU A 51 28.58 -17.04 26.96
CA LEU A 51 29.84 -16.79 26.24
C LEU A 51 30.25 -15.31 26.17
N GLY A 52 29.42 -14.40 26.69
CA GLY A 52 29.67 -12.95 26.61
C GLY A 52 29.68 -12.42 25.17
N LYS A 53 28.99 -13.10 24.24
CA LYS A 53 28.94 -12.73 22.81
C LYS A 53 27.60 -12.11 22.45
N SER A 54 27.58 -11.21 21.45
CA SER A 54 26.32 -10.68 20.95
C SER A 54 25.47 -11.79 20.30
N HIS A 55 24.16 -11.71 20.47
CA HIS A 55 23.22 -12.70 19.89
C HIS A 55 23.39 -12.86 18.37
N GLY A 56 23.65 -11.75 17.65
CA GLY A 56 23.88 -11.75 16.21
C GLY A 56 25.18 -12.44 15.82
N SER A 57 26.28 -12.17 16.53
CA SER A 57 27.59 -12.79 16.27
C SER A 57 27.54 -14.30 16.52
N TYR A 58 26.96 -14.73 17.63
CA TYR A 58 26.83 -16.15 17.94
C TYR A 58 25.87 -16.88 16.98
N ARG A 59 24.75 -16.26 16.62
CA ARG A 59 23.85 -16.81 15.60
C ARG A 59 24.53 -17.03 14.25
N ASN A 60 25.32 -16.05 13.81
CA ASN A 60 26.06 -16.16 12.56
C ASN A 60 27.15 -17.26 12.62
N TYR A 61 27.79 -17.45 13.77
CA TYR A 61 28.71 -18.56 14.00
C TYR A 61 27.99 -19.91 13.89
N CYS A 62 26.83 -20.04 14.54
CA CYS A 62 25.99 -21.25 14.46
C CYS A 62 25.58 -21.57 13.02
N ILE A 63 25.13 -20.58 12.26
CA ILE A 63 24.72 -20.76 10.85
C ILE A 63 25.89 -21.22 9.99
N ARG A 64 27.07 -20.62 10.15
CA ARG A 64 28.26 -20.97 9.34
C ARG A 64 28.79 -22.39 9.60
N ASN A 65 28.54 -22.93 10.79
CA ASN A 65 29.01 -24.24 11.21
C ASN A 65 27.88 -25.27 11.33
N ASP A 66 26.70 -24.97 10.75
CA ASP A 66 25.53 -25.85 10.73
C ASP A 66 25.04 -26.31 12.12
N ILE A 67 25.22 -25.45 13.13
CA ILE A 67 24.89 -25.72 14.53
C ILE A 67 23.40 -25.40 14.78
N PRO A 68 22.59 -26.33 15.32
CA PRO A 68 21.19 -26.05 15.65
C PRO A 68 21.05 -24.90 16.62
N THR A 69 20.16 -23.95 16.34
CA THR A 69 19.87 -22.80 17.22
C THR A 69 18.59 -22.96 18.04
N ALA A 70 17.76 -23.95 17.74
CA ALA A 70 16.55 -24.24 18.47
C ALA A 70 16.87 -25.00 19.78
N LYS A 71 16.25 -24.57 20.89
CA LYS A 71 16.22 -25.36 22.11
C LYS A 71 15.44 -26.65 21.80
N ALA A 72 15.93 -27.81 22.20
CA ALA A 72 15.12 -29.01 22.18
C ALA A 72 13.83 -28.67 22.97
N LYS A 73 12.69 -28.80 22.34
CA LYS A 73 11.43 -28.90 23.08
C LYS A 73 11.70 -30.01 24.09
N SER A 74 11.56 -29.72 25.38
CA SER A 74 11.82 -30.68 26.47
C SER A 74 11.45 -32.05 25.96
N ALA A 75 12.43 -32.96 25.96
CA ALA A 75 12.17 -34.31 25.52
C ALA A 75 10.90 -34.75 26.27
N VAL A 76 9.82 -34.84 25.52
CA VAL A 76 8.76 -35.74 25.92
C VAL A 76 9.54 -37.03 26.00
N THR A 77 9.80 -37.51 27.21
CA THR A 77 10.22 -38.85 27.45
C THR A 77 9.39 -39.67 26.48
N HIS A 78 10.04 -40.33 25.52
CA HIS A 78 9.38 -41.29 24.67
C HIS A 78 8.87 -42.37 25.61
N THR A 79 7.69 -42.18 26.14
CA THR A 79 6.82 -43.23 26.61
C THR A 79 6.54 -44.02 25.31
N PRO A 80 6.71 -45.34 25.32
CA PRO A 80 6.41 -46.18 24.14
C PRO A 80 5.02 -45.82 23.63
N LEU A 81 4.82 -45.87 22.35
CA LEU A 81 3.58 -45.49 21.65
C LEU A 81 2.30 -46.18 22.15
N ASP A 82 2.46 -47.14 23.09
CA ASP A 82 1.38 -47.95 23.68
C ASP A 82 0.71 -47.32 24.92
N GLU A 83 1.18 -46.13 25.39
CA GLU A 83 0.61 -45.47 26.62
C GLU A 83 0.20 -44.01 26.41
N VAL A 84 0.13 -43.49 25.21
CA VAL A 84 -0.61 -42.22 24.95
C VAL A 84 -2.08 -42.56 25.12
N SER A 85 -2.68 -42.12 26.24
CA SER A 85 -4.08 -42.45 26.50
C SER A 85 -4.95 -41.98 25.33
N GLU A 86 -5.91 -42.82 24.91
CA GLU A 86 -6.93 -42.49 23.91
C GLU A 86 -7.54 -41.10 24.21
N LEU A 87 -7.57 -40.72 25.49
CA LEU A 87 -8.05 -39.43 25.96
C LEU A 87 -7.16 -38.25 25.51
N GLU A 88 -5.83 -38.37 25.52
CA GLU A 88 -4.91 -37.31 25.08
C GLU A 88 -4.93 -37.16 23.55
N LEU A 89 -5.05 -38.24 22.81
CA LEU A 89 -5.26 -38.23 21.37
C LEU A 89 -6.61 -37.60 21.00
N ALA A 90 -7.66 -37.94 21.73
CA ALA A 90 -8.99 -37.35 21.57
C ALA A 90 -9.00 -35.84 21.91
N GLN A 91 -8.33 -35.41 22.94
CA GLN A 91 -8.19 -33.99 23.31
C GLN A 91 -7.39 -33.20 22.26
N ALA A 92 -6.29 -33.76 21.73
CA ALA A 92 -5.54 -33.14 20.65
C ALA A 92 -6.38 -32.97 19.38
N ARG A 93 -7.18 -33.98 19.04
CA ARG A 93 -8.08 -33.98 17.88
C ARG A 93 -9.24 -32.98 18.06
N ILE A 94 -9.81 -32.88 19.27
CA ILE A 94 -10.83 -31.88 19.59
C ILE A 94 -10.25 -30.47 19.41
N LYS A 95 -9.06 -30.19 19.93
CA LYS A 95 -8.40 -28.89 19.82
C LYS A 95 -8.07 -28.52 18.35
N GLU A 96 -7.69 -29.49 17.55
CA GLU A 96 -7.50 -29.31 16.11
C GLU A 96 -8.81 -28.99 15.40
N LEU A 97 -9.86 -29.78 15.66
CA LEU A 97 -11.20 -29.56 15.09
C LEU A 97 -11.81 -28.21 15.52
N GLU A 98 -11.64 -27.82 16.78
CA GLU A 98 -12.08 -26.50 17.28
C GLU A 98 -11.36 -25.37 16.55
N SER A 99 -10.06 -25.52 16.24
CA SER A 99 -9.29 -24.52 15.49
C SER A 99 -9.77 -24.38 14.05
N VAL A 100 -10.09 -25.50 13.38
CA VAL A 100 -10.66 -25.54 12.03
C VAL A 100 -12.05 -24.94 12.01
N THR A 101 -12.94 -25.41 12.93
CA THR A 101 -14.31 -24.92 13.07
C THR A 101 -14.36 -23.41 13.34
N ARG A 102 -13.39 -22.87 14.10
CA ARG A 102 -13.31 -21.44 14.39
C ARG A 102 -12.92 -20.63 13.15
N LYS A 103 -12.05 -21.18 12.27
CA LYS A 103 -11.70 -20.57 11.00
C LYS A 103 -12.89 -20.60 10.03
N ASP A 104 -13.56 -21.73 9.91
CA ASP A 104 -14.73 -21.90 9.05
C ASP A 104 -15.91 -21.04 9.50
N ARG A 105 -16.13 -20.88 10.83
CA ARG A 105 -17.13 -19.93 11.35
C ARG A 105 -16.82 -18.48 10.99
N LYS A 106 -15.55 -18.06 11.07
CA LYS A 106 -15.17 -16.70 10.67
C LYS A 106 -15.39 -16.47 9.18
N ALA A 107 -15.06 -17.44 8.32
CA ALA A 107 -15.32 -17.36 6.89
C ALA A 107 -16.82 -17.30 6.59
N ASN A 108 -17.63 -18.18 7.18
CA ASN A 108 -19.08 -18.19 6.98
C ASN A 108 -19.77 -16.90 7.46
N VAL A 109 -19.34 -16.34 8.60
CA VAL A 109 -19.86 -15.05 9.09
C VAL A 109 -19.47 -13.90 8.15
N TYR A 110 -18.28 -13.95 7.54
CA TYR A 110 -17.87 -12.95 6.53
C TYR A 110 -18.77 -13.04 5.29
N ASP A 111 -19.00 -14.24 4.77
CA ASP A 111 -19.85 -14.46 3.58
C ASP A 111 -21.31 -14.05 3.83
N GLU A 112 -21.86 -14.38 5.01
CA GLU A 112 -23.22 -13.95 5.40
C GLU A 112 -23.33 -12.42 5.48
N ARG A 113 -22.35 -11.75 6.10
CA ARG A 113 -22.34 -10.29 6.21
C ARG A 113 -22.14 -9.62 4.86
N LEU A 114 -21.31 -10.18 3.99
CA LEU A 114 -21.13 -9.68 2.62
C LEU A 114 -22.46 -9.78 1.84
N THR A 115 -23.15 -10.91 1.94
CA THR A 115 -24.46 -11.11 1.29
C THR A 115 -25.48 -10.11 1.80
N GLN A 116 -25.61 -9.92 3.11
CA GLN A 116 -26.53 -8.96 3.72
C GLN A 116 -26.17 -7.51 3.33
N ALA A 117 -24.89 -7.16 3.26
CA ALA A 117 -24.43 -5.83 2.84
C ALA A 117 -24.79 -5.57 1.37
N VAL A 118 -24.61 -6.56 0.49
CA VAL A 118 -25.04 -6.46 -0.91
C VAL A 118 -26.54 -6.28 -1.03
N GLU A 119 -27.33 -7.06 -0.30
CA GLU A 119 -28.81 -6.96 -0.30
C GLU A 119 -29.27 -5.58 0.21
N LYS A 120 -28.68 -5.08 1.31
CA LYS A 120 -28.97 -3.76 1.87
C LYS A 120 -28.61 -2.64 0.89
N ALA A 121 -27.43 -2.70 0.26
CA ALA A 121 -26.99 -1.69 -0.71
C ALA A 121 -27.86 -1.68 -1.98
N ILE A 122 -28.25 -2.87 -2.50
CA ILE A 122 -29.17 -2.98 -3.64
C ILE A 122 -30.57 -2.46 -3.27
N GLY A 123 -31.01 -2.66 -2.02
CA GLY A 123 -32.30 -2.19 -1.51
C GLY A 123 -32.35 -0.68 -1.26
N SER A 124 -31.25 -0.02 -0.95
CA SER A 124 -31.16 1.42 -0.70
C SER A 124 -30.92 2.18 -2.02
N LYS A 125 -31.97 2.44 -2.79
CA LYS A 125 -31.89 3.16 -4.09
C LYS A 125 -31.74 4.68 -3.98
N SER A 126 -31.39 5.27 -2.86
CA SER A 126 -31.17 6.72 -2.79
C SER A 126 -29.68 7.02 -3.01
N SER A 127 -29.35 7.68 -4.14
CA SER A 127 -28.02 8.24 -4.33
C SER A 127 -27.67 9.18 -3.18
N LEU A 128 -26.53 8.94 -2.53
CA LEU A 128 -26.00 9.81 -1.47
C LEU A 128 -25.60 11.18 -2.01
N TYR A 129 -25.33 11.25 -3.29
CA TYR A 129 -24.86 12.46 -3.97
C TYR A 129 -25.96 13.07 -4.83
N LYS A 130 -26.38 14.29 -4.50
CA LYS A 130 -27.32 15.03 -5.33
C LYS A 130 -26.58 15.55 -6.56
N PRO A 131 -27.13 15.39 -7.78
CA PRO A 131 -26.53 15.94 -8.98
C PRO A 131 -26.35 17.45 -8.84
N VAL A 132 -25.14 17.93 -9.16
CA VAL A 132 -24.88 19.37 -9.21
C VAL A 132 -25.41 19.92 -10.53
N PRO A 133 -26.20 21.02 -10.57
CA PRO A 133 -26.79 21.54 -11.80
C PRO A 133 -25.73 21.88 -12.86
N ARG A 134 -25.92 21.43 -14.08
CA ARG A 134 -25.01 21.61 -15.20
C ARG A 134 -25.03 23.04 -15.75
N SER A 135 -23.86 23.67 -15.84
CA SER A 135 -23.69 24.89 -16.67
C SER A 135 -23.64 24.50 -18.15
N ARG A 136 -24.62 24.98 -18.94
CA ARG A 136 -24.76 24.63 -20.37
C ARG A 136 -23.84 25.50 -21.26
N LYS A 137 -22.53 25.50 -21.07
CA LYS A 137 -21.63 26.04 -22.10
C LYS A 137 -21.29 24.92 -23.09
N LYS A 138 -21.57 25.16 -24.39
CA LYS A 138 -21.11 24.23 -25.46
C LYS A 138 -19.59 24.20 -25.44
N ALA A 139 -19.01 23.06 -25.05
CA ALA A 139 -17.59 22.84 -25.11
C ALA A 139 -17.11 22.94 -26.56
N LYS A 140 -16.13 23.79 -26.81
CA LYS A 140 -15.20 23.61 -27.91
C LYS A 140 -14.30 22.45 -27.53
N LYS A 141 -13.81 21.66 -28.50
CA LYS A 141 -12.89 20.56 -28.27
C LYS A 141 -11.80 21.02 -27.29
N GLY A 142 -11.77 20.44 -26.08
CA GLY A 142 -10.90 20.89 -24.99
C GLY A 142 -9.48 20.45 -25.23
N GLU A 143 -8.54 21.34 -24.96
CA GLU A 143 -7.11 21.03 -25.02
C GLU A 143 -6.58 20.50 -23.69
N HIS A 144 -7.33 20.64 -22.59
CA HIS A 144 -6.89 20.27 -21.25
C HIS A 144 -7.71 19.11 -20.66
N GLU A 145 -7.05 18.31 -19.86
CA GLU A 145 -7.66 17.25 -19.05
C GLU A 145 -7.35 17.47 -17.58
N PHE A 146 -8.28 17.05 -16.70
CA PHE A 146 -8.04 17.02 -15.27
C PHE A 146 -7.56 15.64 -14.85
N VAL A 147 -6.66 15.60 -13.86
CA VAL A 147 -6.26 14.40 -13.15
C VAL A 147 -6.46 14.63 -11.66
N LEU A 148 -7.47 14.00 -11.10
CA LEU A 148 -7.69 13.94 -9.66
C LEU A 148 -6.92 12.74 -9.10
N LEU A 149 -6.06 12.97 -8.14
CA LEU A 149 -5.54 11.92 -7.28
C LEU A 149 -6.53 11.72 -6.13
N LEU A 150 -7.02 10.50 -5.95
CA LEU A 150 -7.96 10.12 -4.90
C LEU A 150 -7.39 8.94 -4.11
N SER A 151 -7.11 9.13 -2.83
CA SER A 151 -6.54 8.07 -1.99
C SER A 151 -6.77 8.32 -0.51
N ASP A 152 -6.44 7.33 0.27
CA ASP A 152 -6.35 7.44 1.72
C ASP A 152 -7.66 7.95 2.33
N LEU A 153 -8.80 7.38 1.84
CA LEU A 153 -10.12 7.64 2.42
C LEU A 153 -10.23 6.99 3.80
N HIS A 154 -9.67 5.78 3.95
CA HIS A 154 -9.83 4.98 5.16
C HIS A 154 -11.29 4.85 5.60
N ALA A 155 -12.18 4.59 4.64
CA ALA A 155 -13.60 4.45 4.91
C ALA A 155 -13.87 3.40 5.99
N GLY A 156 -14.70 3.75 6.95
CA GLY A 156 -15.01 2.95 8.13
C GLY A 156 -14.14 3.23 9.34
N GLU A 157 -13.03 3.96 9.22
CA GLU A 157 -12.25 4.41 10.38
C GLU A 157 -13.01 5.48 11.17
N VAL A 158 -12.94 5.40 12.49
CA VAL A 158 -13.49 6.41 13.39
C VAL A 158 -12.34 7.14 14.06
N VAL A 159 -12.27 8.47 13.88
CA VAL A 159 -11.30 9.35 14.54
C VAL A 159 -12.03 10.20 15.58
N SER A 160 -11.59 10.11 16.82
CA SER A 160 -12.18 10.82 17.94
C SER A 160 -11.70 12.28 17.98
N ARG A 161 -12.66 13.21 17.99
CA ARG A 161 -12.37 14.63 18.17
C ARG A 161 -11.66 14.91 19.50
N GLU A 162 -12.02 14.19 20.56
CA GLU A 162 -11.41 14.36 21.88
C GLU A 162 -9.96 13.88 21.89
N GLU A 163 -9.69 12.69 21.33
CA GLU A 163 -8.36 12.10 21.31
C GLU A 163 -7.38 12.82 20.37
N THR A 164 -7.89 13.49 19.34
CA THR A 164 -7.10 14.37 18.47
C THR A 164 -6.96 15.80 19.00
N GLY A 165 -7.41 16.07 20.23
CA GLY A 165 -7.33 17.41 20.83
C GLY A 165 -8.18 18.46 20.11
N GLY A 166 -9.23 18.06 19.43
CA GLY A 166 -10.13 18.93 18.68
C GLY A 166 -9.67 19.28 17.25
N ILE A 167 -8.57 18.68 16.78
CA ILE A 167 -7.98 18.99 15.46
C ILE A 167 -8.79 18.32 14.34
N ASN A 168 -9.24 17.08 14.53
CA ASN A 168 -9.99 16.35 13.52
C ASN A 168 -11.06 15.45 14.15
N GLU A 169 -12.03 15.10 13.35
CA GLU A 169 -13.05 14.11 13.59
C GLU A 169 -13.33 13.39 12.27
N TYR A 170 -13.56 12.07 12.32
CA TYR A 170 -13.79 11.30 11.12
C TYR A 170 -14.68 10.09 11.38
N ASN A 171 -15.60 9.84 10.47
CA ASN A 171 -16.48 8.70 10.39
C ASN A 171 -17.05 8.63 8.96
N TRP A 172 -17.95 7.69 8.68
CA TRP A 172 -18.54 7.53 7.35
C TRP A 172 -19.34 8.75 6.88
N GLU A 173 -20.08 9.38 7.76
CA GLU A 173 -20.85 10.58 7.45
C GLU A 173 -19.93 11.76 7.05
N ILE A 174 -18.87 11.99 7.82
CA ILE A 174 -17.88 13.03 7.54
C ILE A 174 -17.13 12.72 6.24
N MET A 175 -16.77 11.45 6.00
CA MET A 175 -16.20 11.02 4.72
C MET A 175 -17.10 11.40 3.55
N THR A 176 -18.38 11.03 3.64
CA THR A 176 -19.38 11.33 2.61
C THR A 176 -19.52 12.84 2.36
N ALA A 177 -19.54 13.63 3.42
CA ALA A 177 -19.57 15.10 3.33
C ALA A 177 -18.30 15.66 2.64
N ARG A 178 -17.12 15.15 2.98
CA ARG A 178 -15.85 15.53 2.34
C ARG A 178 -15.82 15.14 0.86
N MET A 179 -16.30 13.95 0.50
CA MET A 179 -16.42 13.51 -0.89
C MET A 179 -17.41 14.38 -1.68
N ALA A 180 -18.53 14.78 -1.10
CA ALA A 180 -19.47 15.73 -1.70
C ALA A 180 -18.81 17.11 -1.91
N LYS A 181 -18.04 17.59 -0.93
CA LYS A 181 -17.26 18.84 -1.05
C LYS A 181 -16.23 18.75 -2.19
N LEU A 182 -15.54 17.60 -2.32
CA LEU A 182 -14.59 17.34 -3.40
C LEU A 182 -15.29 17.42 -4.78
N ALA A 183 -16.45 16.78 -4.95
CA ALA A 183 -17.23 16.85 -6.19
C ALA A 183 -17.64 18.30 -6.54
N ASN A 184 -18.12 19.05 -5.56
CA ASN A 184 -18.47 20.46 -5.75
C ASN A 184 -17.24 21.31 -6.12
N SER A 185 -16.09 21.05 -5.52
CA SER A 185 -14.85 21.73 -5.84
C SER A 185 -14.41 21.43 -7.28
N LEU A 186 -14.46 20.17 -7.71
CA LEU A 186 -14.15 19.78 -9.09
C LEU A 186 -15.05 20.48 -10.11
N ALA A 187 -16.35 20.53 -9.84
CA ALA A 187 -17.32 21.25 -10.66
C ALA A 187 -16.98 22.74 -10.74
N SER A 188 -16.67 23.38 -9.62
CA SER A 188 -16.26 24.79 -9.55
C SER A 188 -14.95 25.03 -10.30
N TYR A 189 -13.95 24.18 -10.15
CA TYR A 189 -12.69 24.30 -10.90
C TYR A 189 -12.93 24.20 -12.40
N GLN A 190 -13.77 23.28 -12.86
CA GLN A 190 -14.12 23.12 -14.27
C GLN A 190 -14.86 24.36 -14.81
N GLU A 191 -15.81 24.91 -14.04
CA GLU A 191 -16.61 26.05 -14.44
C GLU A 191 -15.80 27.35 -14.56
N HIS A 192 -14.81 27.54 -13.67
CA HIS A 192 -14.00 28.76 -13.62
C HIS A 192 -12.74 28.72 -14.50
N ARG A 193 -12.44 27.61 -15.18
CA ARG A 193 -11.33 27.57 -16.11
C ARG A 193 -11.65 28.36 -17.39
N PRO A 194 -10.67 29.08 -17.97
CA PRO A 194 -10.86 29.85 -19.20
C PRO A 194 -10.96 28.95 -20.45
N TYR A 195 -10.72 27.66 -20.31
CA TYR A 195 -10.76 26.63 -21.33
C TYR A 195 -11.64 25.47 -20.90
N PRO A 196 -12.24 24.72 -21.85
CA PRO A 196 -13.05 23.55 -21.50
C PRO A 196 -12.16 22.41 -21.02
N ILE A 197 -12.69 21.64 -20.09
CA ILE A 197 -12.13 20.36 -19.65
C ILE A 197 -13.05 19.26 -20.18
N GLU A 198 -12.58 18.43 -21.09
CA GLU A 198 -13.40 17.38 -21.70
C GLU A 198 -13.34 16.08 -20.92
N LYS A 199 -12.21 15.81 -20.26
CA LYS A 199 -11.97 14.57 -19.54
C LYS A 199 -11.46 14.80 -18.14
N LEU A 200 -12.03 14.04 -17.20
CA LEU A 200 -11.52 13.89 -15.85
C LEU A 200 -10.92 12.50 -15.70
N HIS A 201 -9.65 12.40 -15.38
CA HIS A 201 -9.03 11.18 -14.89
C HIS A 201 -9.13 11.14 -13.37
N ILE A 202 -9.57 10.01 -12.82
CA ILE A 202 -9.59 9.76 -11.38
C ILE A 202 -8.59 8.64 -11.09
N PHE A 203 -7.49 8.96 -10.44
CA PHE A 203 -6.46 8.02 -10.04
C PHE A 203 -6.68 7.60 -8.60
N MET A 204 -7.28 6.42 -8.41
CA MET A 204 -7.47 5.82 -7.08
C MET A 204 -6.15 5.15 -6.65
N LEU A 205 -5.48 5.74 -5.64
CA LEU A 205 -4.13 5.34 -5.27
C LEU A 205 -4.08 4.44 -4.01
N GLY A 206 -5.21 3.82 -3.65
CA GLY A 206 -5.31 2.85 -2.56
C GLY A 206 -5.65 3.45 -1.20
N ASP A 207 -5.75 2.57 -0.20
CA ASP A 207 -6.21 2.84 1.16
C ASP A 207 -7.58 3.56 1.19
N MET A 208 -8.48 3.06 0.33
CA MET A 208 -9.84 3.54 0.28
C MET A 208 -10.65 3.07 1.50
N LEU A 209 -10.30 1.92 2.06
CA LEU A 209 -10.87 1.34 3.27
C LEU A 209 -9.86 1.34 4.41
N SER A 210 -10.32 1.49 5.65
CA SER A 210 -9.51 1.36 6.87
C SER A 210 -8.88 -0.04 7.01
N GLY A 211 -9.61 -1.08 6.62
CA GLY A 211 -9.13 -2.45 6.68
C GLY A 211 -9.04 -3.01 8.10
N ASN A 212 -8.50 -4.24 8.21
CA ASN A 212 -8.41 -5.00 9.46
C ASN A 212 -6.99 -5.49 9.75
N ILE A 213 -5.96 -4.86 9.18
CA ILE A 213 -4.57 -5.29 9.41
C ILE A 213 -4.05 -4.93 10.79
N HIS A 214 -4.59 -3.90 11.40
CA HIS A 214 -4.34 -3.48 12.78
C HIS A 214 -5.50 -3.91 13.67
N GLU A 215 -5.20 -4.53 14.82
CA GLU A 215 -6.23 -5.03 15.75
C GLU A 215 -7.07 -3.90 16.36
N GLU A 216 -6.45 -2.73 16.54
CA GLU A 216 -7.09 -1.52 17.01
C GLU A 216 -8.15 -1.06 16.02
N LEU A 217 -7.82 -0.93 14.73
CA LEU A 217 -8.76 -0.54 13.70
C LEU A 217 -9.88 -1.58 13.50
N GLU A 218 -9.54 -2.89 13.55
CA GLU A 218 -10.56 -3.96 13.48
C GLU A 218 -11.61 -3.83 14.60
N ALA A 219 -11.20 -3.35 15.79
CA ALA A 219 -12.06 -3.19 16.94
C ALA A 219 -12.87 -1.88 16.94
N THR A 220 -12.34 -0.81 16.31
CA THR A 220 -12.91 0.55 16.39
C THR A 220 -13.54 1.03 15.10
N ASN A 221 -13.37 0.31 13.99
CA ASN A 221 -14.05 0.65 12.73
C ASN A 221 -15.58 0.67 12.90
N GLU A 222 -16.22 1.65 12.27
CA GLU A 222 -17.68 1.87 12.33
C GLU A 222 -18.48 0.69 11.77
N PHE A 223 -17.94 0.04 10.71
CA PHE A 223 -18.54 -1.11 10.06
C PHE A 223 -17.59 -2.28 9.94
N PRO A 224 -18.07 -3.52 9.94
CA PRO A 224 -17.29 -4.67 9.53
C PRO A 224 -16.73 -4.48 8.11
N LEU A 225 -15.50 -4.93 7.85
CA LEU A 225 -14.82 -4.75 6.57
C LEU A 225 -15.65 -5.18 5.35
N ALA A 226 -16.39 -6.29 5.45
CA ALA A 226 -17.25 -6.77 4.37
C ALA A 226 -18.38 -5.77 4.03
N GLU A 227 -19.05 -5.22 5.04
CA GLU A 227 -20.08 -4.20 4.88
C GLU A 227 -19.51 -2.92 4.31
N ALA A 228 -18.42 -2.42 4.88
CA ALA A 228 -17.71 -1.23 4.40
C ALA A 228 -17.25 -1.38 2.93
N THR A 229 -16.76 -2.58 2.54
CA THR A 229 -16.31 -2.86 1.17
C THR A 229 -17.42 -2.69 0.15
N VAL A 230 -18.59 -3.25 0.45
CA VAL A 230 -19.76 -3.19 -0.45
C VAL A 230 -20.32 -1.77 -0.51
N GLN A 231 -20.50 -1.16 0.66
CA GLN A 231 -21.06 0.20 0.75
C GLN A 231 -20.17 1.20 0.01
N LEU A 232 -18.86 1.16 0.25
CA LEU A 232 -17.90 2.05 -0.43
C LEU A 232 -17.91 1.85 -1.95
N GLY A 233 -18.02 0.60 -2.43
CA GLY A 233 -18.09 0.34 -3.86
C GLY A 233 -19.26 1.04 -4.53
N PHE A 234 -20.45 1.01 -3.92
CA PHE A 234 -21.63 1.74 -4.41
C PHE A 234 -21.49 3.26 -4.24
N ASP A 235 -20.99 3.72 -3.09
CA ASP A 235 -20.78 5.16 -2.84
C ASP A 235 -19.80 5.77 -3.86
N LEU A 236 -18.71 5.09 -4.18
CA LEU A 236 -17.78 5.50 -5.22
C LEU A 236 -18.42 5.50 -6.61
N GLY A 237 -19.32 4.53 -6.88
CA GLY A 237 -20.08 4.48 -8.11
C GLY A 237 -21.01 5.67 -8.26
N ASP A 238 -21.81 5.95 -7.25
CA ASP A 238 -22.72 7.09 -7.22
C ASP A 238 -21.97 8.42 -7.31
N TRP A 239 -20.87 8.55 -6.54
CA TRP A 239 -20.03 9.74 -6.57
C TRP A 239 -19.40 9.97 -7.96
N THR A 240 -18.78 8.96 -8.55
CA THR A 240 -18.20 9.05 -9.89
C THR A 240 -19.27 9.32 -10.94
N GLY A 241 -20.43 8.65 -10.85
CA GLY A 241 -21.56 8.86 -11.73
C GLY A 241 -22.10 10.29 -11.69
N SER A 242 -22.15 10.92 -10.50
CA SER A 242 -22.59 12.30 -10.34
C SER A 242 -21.70 13.31 -11.05
N LEU A 243 -20.40 13.03 -11.14
CA LEU A 243 -19.45 13.90 -11.84
C LEU A 243 -19.66 13.96 -13.36
N THR A 244 -20.38 13.01 -13.95
CA THR A 244 -20.75 13.06 -15.38
C THR A 244 -21.67 14.23 -15.73
N GLU A 245 -22.29 14.88 -14.74
CA GLU A 245 -23.04 16.13 -14.95
C GLU A 245 -22.08 17.28 -15.38
N HIS A 246 -20.82 17.24 -14.95
CA HIS A 246 -19.82 18.28 -15.19
C HIS A 246 -18.79 17.90 -16.23
N PHE A 247 -18.38 16.64 -16.27
CA PHE A 247 -17.34 16.13 -17.17
C PHE A 247 -17.95 15.24 -18.26
N PRO A 248 -17.71 15.54 -19.54
CA PRO A 248 -18.22 14.71 -20.65
C PRO A 248 -17.71 13.27 -20.59
N LEU A 249 -16.44 13.08 -20.21
CA LEU A 249 -15.78 11.77 -20.11
C LEU A 249 -15.05 11.66 -18.74
N ILE A 250 -15.12 10.48 -18.16
CA ILE A 250 -14.40 10.17 -16.93
C ILE A 250 -13.65 8.85 -17.12
N ASP A 251 -12.34 8.86 -16.92
CA ASP A 251 -11.50 7.67 -16.93
C ASP A 251 -11.03 7.40 -15.48
N VAL A 252 -11.42 6.27 -14.91
CA VAL A 252 -11.00 5.84 -13.57
C VAL A 252 -9.91 4.79 -13.72
N ALA A 253 -8.77 5.02 -13.08
CA ALA A 253 -7.71 4.03 -12.96
C ALA A 253 -7.38 3.82 -11.48
N GLY A 254 -7.23 2.57 -11.03
CA GLY A 254 -7.03 2.31 -9.61
C GLY A 254 -5.96 1.28 -9.31
N ILE A 255 -5.28 1.47 -8.20
CA ILE A 255 -4.40 0.49 -7.57
C ILE A 255 -4.78 0.35 -6.10
N VAL A 256 -4.42 -0.75 -5.48
CA VAL A 256 -4.78 -1.03 -4.09
C VAL A 256 -3.75 -0.48 -3.10
N GLY A 257 -4.22 -0.16 -1.89
CA GLY A 257 -3.36 0.24 -0.77
C GLY A 257 -2.96 -0.91 0.14
N ASN A 258 -2.37 -0.59 1.27
CA ASN A 258 -1.89 -1.60 2.21
C ASN A 258 -2.88 -1.89 3.37
N HIS A 259 -3.76 -0.96 3.72
CA HIS A 259 -4.69 -1.12 4.83
C HIS A 259 -5.74 -2.21 4.58
N PRO A 260 -6.43 -2.25 3.43
CA PRO A 260 -7.50 -3.21 3.20
C PRO A 260 -7.04 -4.58 2.64
N ARG A 261 -5.73 -4.91 2.75
CA ARG A 261 -5.22 -6.22 2.32
C ARG A 261 -5.76 -7.35 3.19
N ALA A 262 -6.00 -8.53 2.59
CA ALA A 262 -6.54 -9.69 3.28
C ALA A 262 -5.61 -10.27 4.36
N HIS A 263 -4.31 -10.02 4.29
CA HIS A 263 -3.31 -10.60 5.19
C HIS A 263 -2.59 -9.54 6.01
N LYS A 264 -2.43 -9.75 7.33
CA LYS A 264 -1.69 -8.83 8.23
C LYS A 264 -0.24 -8.62 7.78
N LYS A 265 0.42 -9.66 7.24
CA LYS A 265 1.76 -9.53 6.62
C LYS A 265 1.61 -9.28 5.13
N PRO A 266 2.34 -8.29 4.56
CA PRO A 266 2.27 -8.03 3.12
C PRO A 266 2.79 -9.23 2.32
N TRP A 267 2.04 -9.60 1.28
CA TRP A 267 2.44 -10.59 0.30
C TRP A 267 2.91 -9.89 -0.98
N ALA A 268 3.98 -10.40 -1.58
CA ALA A 268 4.48 -9.89 -2.86
C ALA A 268 3.66 -10.41 -4.06
N LYS A 269 2.97 -11.54 -3.88
CA LYS A 269 2.08 -12.14 -4.88
C LYS A 269 0.63 -11.91 -4.49
N GLN A 270 -0.26 -11.84 -5.50
CA GLN A 270 -1.70 -11.67 -5.28
C GLN A 270 -2.03 -10.41 -4.46
N GLY A 271 -1.30 -9.30 -4.67
CA GLY A 271 -1.55 -8.04 -3.97
C GLY A 271 -2.96 -7.48 -4.16
N TYR A 272 -3.67 -7.94 -5.21
CA TYR A 272 -5.08 -7.65 -5.47
C TYR A 272 -6.07 -8.44 -4.60
N ASP A 273 -5.62 -9.36 -3.74
CA ASP A 273 -6.42 -9.95 -2.65
C ASP A 273 -6.56 -8.90 -1.53
N ASN A 274 -7.48 -7.97 -1.79
CA ASN A 274 -7.55 -6.69 -1.12
C ASN A 274 -8.97 -6.12 -1.26
N ALA A 275 -9.52 -5.55 -0.20
CA ALA A 275 -10.89 -5.03 -0.22
C ALA A 275 -11.05 -3.77 -1.09
N ASP A 276 -10.00 -2.96 -1.30
CA ASP A 276 -10.04 -1.87 -2.30
C ASP A 276 -10.35 -2.42 -3.68
N TRP A 277 -9.67 -3.51 -4.09
CA TRP A 277 -9.90 -4.13 -5.38
C TRP A 277 -11.35 -4.58 -5.56
N THR A 278 -11.94 -5.14 -4.51
CA THR A 278 -13.35 -5.56 -4.48
C THR A 278 -14.29 -4.36 -4.60
N SER A 279 -14.05 -3.28 -3.83
CA SER A 279 -14.84 -2.04 -3.91
C SER A 279 -14.78 -1.40 -5.30
N TYR A 280 -13.59 -1.38 -5.93
CA TYR A 280 -13.44 -0.85 -7.28
C TYR A 280 -14.21 -1.65 -8.32
N HIS A 281 -14.30 -2.98 -8.17
CA HIS A 281 -15.09 -3.81 -9.07
C HIS A 281 -16.60 -3.65 -8.86
N ILE A 282 -17.05 -3.43 -7.61
CA ILE A 282 -18.45 -3.08 -7.32
C ILE A 282 -18.79 -1.73 -7.94
N MET A 283 -17.93 -0.72 -7.78
CA MET A 283 -18.05 0.58 -8.45
C MET A 283 -18.16 0.42 -9.97
N ALA A 284 -17.25 -0.34 -10.58
CA ALA A 284 -17.21 -0.57 -12.02
C ALA A 284 -18.53 -1.22 -12.52
N GLU A 285 -19.04 -2.20 -11.78
CA GLU A 285 -20.32 -2.86 -12.12
C GLU A 285 -21.50 -1.90 -11.99
N SER A 286 -21.53 -1.03 -10.96
CA SER A 286 -22.56 -0.02 -10.78
C SER A 286 -22.58 1.01 -11.93
N LEU A 287 -21.40 1.32 -12.48
CA LEU A 287 -21.22 2.29 -13.57
C LEU A 287 -21.33 1.69 -14.99
N LYS A 288 -21.49 0.37 -15.12
CA LYS A 288 -21.44 -0.37 -16.38
C LYS A 288 -22.36 0.15 -17.47
N ARG A 289 -23.48 0.80 -17.11
CA ARG A 289 -24.45 1.37 -18.05
C ARG A 289 -24.17 2.84 -18.40
N ASN A 290 -23.15 3.43 -17.80
CA ASN A 290 -22.75 4.81 -18.07
C ASN A 290 -21.59 4.81 -19.07
N ASP A 291 -21.90 5.03 -20.36
CA ASP A 291 -20.93 5.02 -21.48
C ASP A 291 -19.89 6.16 -21.43
N ARG A 292 -20.09 7.12 -20.54
CA ARG A 292 -19.14 8.24 -20.31
C ARG A 292 -18.06 7.91 -19.29
N VAL A 293 -18.15 6.77 -18.61
CA VAL A 293 -17.18 6.35 -17.57
C VAL A 293 -16.47 5.08 -18.01
N THR A 294 -15.14 5.12 -18.00
CA THR A 294 -14.30 3.91 -18.14
C THR A 294 -13.60 3.60 -16.83
N VAL A 295 -13.44 2.32 -16.52
CA VAL A 295 -12.79 1.87 -15.28
C VAL A 295 -11.72 0.84 -15.62
N ASP A 296 -10.47 1.10 -15.23
CA ASP A 296 -9.31 0.23 -15.44
C ASP A 296 -8.62 -0.08 -14.10
N ILE A 297 -8.82 -1.32 -13.62
CA ILE A 297 -8.31 -1.81 -12.33
C ILE A 297 -7.43 -3.04 -12.56
N PRO A 298 -6.10 -2.87 -12.65
CA PRO A 298 -5.19 -3.97 -12.89
C PRO A 298 -5.00 -4.84 -11.64
N LYS A 299 -4.54 -6.07 -11.85
CA LYS A 299 -4.07 -6.93 -10.76
C LYS A 299 -2.65 -6.58 -10.29
N ALA A 300 -2.01 -5.62 -10.92
CA ALA A 300 -0.66 -5.18 -10.59
C ALA A 300 -0.66 -4.15 -9.47
N SER A 301 0.41 -4.10 -8.68
CA SER A 301 0.63 -3.09 -7.65
C SER A 301 1.04 -1.72 -8.21
N GLN A 302 1.23 -1.63 -9.52
CA GLN A 302 1.59 -0.43 -10.25
C GLN A 302 0.81 -0.37 -11.55
N HIS A 303 0.37 0.82 -11.94
CA HIS A 303 -0.41 1.01 -13.15
C HIS A 303 0.08 2.23 -13.92
N ARG A 304 0.42 2.05 -15.20
CA ARG A 304 0.84 3.14 -16.08
C ARG A 304 -0.34 3.61 -16.91
N VAL A 305 -0.72 4.86 -16.75
CA VAL A 305 -1.82 5.51 -17.46
C VAL A 305 -1.27 6.65 -18.33
N THR A 306 -1.76 6.79 -19.56
CA THR A 306 -1.41 7.92 -20.42
C THR A 306 -2.53 8.95 -20.37
N VAL A 307 -2.19 10.20 -20.07
CA VAL A 307 -3.09 11.36 -19.98
C VAL A 307 -2.76 12.34 -21.10
N ALA A 308 -3.80 13.01 -21.62
CA ALA A 308 -3.69 13.97 -22.70
C ALA A 308 -2.88 13.40 -23.88
N GLU A 309 -3.12 12.11 -24.21
CA GLU A 309 -2.53 11.34 -25.32
C GLU A 309 -0.98 11.22 -25.29
N ARG A 310 -0.32 11.82 -24.30
CA ARG A 310 1.15 11.91 -24.28
C ARG A 310 1.79 11.65 -22.93
N TRP A 311 1.23 12.14 -21.86
CA TRP A 311 1.89 12.17 -20.56
C TRP A 311 1.64 10.88 -19.77
N ASN A 312 2.71 10.21 -19.39
CA ASN A 312 2.66 8.90 -18.77
C ASN A 312 2.75 9.02 -17.26
N CYS A 313 1.67 8.74 -16.59
CA CYS A 313 1.57 8.68 -15.14
C CYS A 313 1.77 7.24 -14.65
N LEU A 314 2.59 7.04 -13.64
CA LEU A 314 2.74 5.76 -12.96
C LEU A 314 2.09 5.83 -11.57
N LEU A 315 1.05 5.06 -11.38
CA LEU A 315 0.30 4.95 -10.13
C LEU A 315 0.91 3.84 -9.27
N PHE A 316 1.16 4.10 -8.00
CA PHE A 316 1.52 3.13 -6.98
C PHE A 316 1.18 3.69 -5.60
N HIS A 317 0.88 2.84 -4.61
CA HIS A 317 0.40 3.35 -3.32
C HIS A 317 1.49 4.06 -2.52
N GLY A 318 2.66 3.47 -2.31
CA GLY A 318 3.78 4.07 -1.57
C GLY A 318 4.26 3.26 -0.36
N ASP A 319 3.52 2.29 0.11
CA ASP A 319 3.79 1.43 1.28
C ASP A 319 5.12 0.66 1.23
N GLY A 320 5.67 0.44 0.04
CA GLY A 320 7.00 -0.15 -0.14
C GLY A 320 8.18 0.79 0.16
N ILE A 321 7.93 2.07 0.45
CA ILE A 321 8.95 3.08 0.74
C ILE A 321 9.16 3.17 2.25
N ARG A 322 10.31 2.70 2.72
CA ARG A 322 10.64 2.71 4.15
C ARG A 322 11.35 4.01 4.57
N SER A 323 11.01 4.51 5.75
CA SER A 323 11.71 5.59 6.42
C SER A 323 12.28 5.12 7.75
N SER A 324 13.42 5.68 8.14
CA SER A 324 13.97 5.57 9.49
C SER A 324 13.70 6.83 10.33
N MET A 325 13.05 7.85 9.74
CA MET A 325 12.74 9.13 10.39
C MET A 325 11.24 9.42 10.27
N PRO A 326 10.65 10.11 11.26
CA PRO A 326 9.27 10.59 11.16
C PRO A 326 9.04 11.51 9.95
N GLY A 327 7.83 11.51 9.42
CA GLY A 327 7.40 12.33 8.28
C GLY A 327 7.66 11.69 6.91
N VAL A 328 7.49 12.49 5.85
CA VAL A 328 7.62 12.00 4.48
C VAL A 328 9.07 11.62 4.16
N PRO A 329 9.36 10.38 3.78
CA PRO A 329 10.73 9.92 3.52
C PRO A 329 11.22 10.33 2.13
N TRP A 330 11.44 11.62 1.88
CA TRP A 330 11.79 12.18 0.56
C TRP A 330 12.94 11.47 -0.14
N GLY A 331 13.99 11.09 0.61
CA GLY A 331 15.10 10.30 0.06
C GLY A 331 14.65 8.91 -0.41
N GLY A 332 13.72 8.29 0.29
CA GLY A 332 13.10 7.01 -0.10
C GLY A 332 12.22 7.15 -1.34
N VAL A 333 11.36 8.16 -1.35
CA VAL A 333 10.45 8.50 -2.46
C VAL A 333 11.27 8.76 -3.73
N SER A 334 12.30 9.61 -3.65
CA SER A 334 13.17 9.93 -4.78
C SER A 334 13.90 8.69 -5.32
N ARG A 335 14.48 7.85 -4.45
CA ARG A 335 15.13 6.59 -4.87
C ARG A 335 14.15 5.62 -5.52
N ARG A 336 12.92 5.53 -5.00
CA ARG A 336 11.89 4.67 -5.58
C ARG A 336 11.52 5.15 -6.98
N ALA A 337 11.28 6.45 -7.17
CA ALA A 337 10.98 7.04 -8.48
C ALA A 337 12.11 6.77 -9.48
N GLN A 338 13.39 6.99 -9.10
CA GLN A 338 14.54 6.71 -9.95
C GLN A 338 14.65 5.23 -10.34
N SER A 339 14.42 4.32 -9.38
CA SER A 339 14.44 2.88 -9.66
C SER A 339 13.33 2.47 -10.64
N LEU A 340 12.12 3.00 -10.47
CA LEU A 340 10.99 2.74 -11.36
C LEU A 340 11.24 3.35 -12.75
N ASP A 341 11.72 4.58 -12.82
CA ASP A 341 12.09 5.23 -14.07
C ASP A 341 13.07 4.37 -14.88
N ALA A 342 14.15 3.92 -14.26
CA ALA A 342 15.13 3.05 -14.90
C ALA A 342 14.53 1.73 -15.41
N GLN A 343 13.64 1.10 -14.62
CA GLN A 343 13.01 -0.16 -15.01
C GLN A 343 12.03 0.02 -16.18
N TYR A 344 11.19 1.05 -16.13
CA TYR A 344 10.22 1.31 -17.19
C TYR A 344 10.87 1.79 -18.48
N ASN A 345 11.91 2.64 -18.38
CA ASN A 345 12.70 3.07 -19.55
C ASN A 345 13.41 1.88 -20.22
N ALA A 346 13.92 0.92 -19.47
CA ALA A 346 14.58 -0.28 -20.02
C ALA A 346 13.66 -1.13 -20.89
N VAL A 347 12.35 -1.02 -20.72
CA VAL A 347 11.34 -1.73 -21.55
C VAL A 347 10.58 -0.80 -22.48
N GLY A 348 11.09 0.41 -22.73
CA GLY A 348 10.53 1.38 -23.68
C GLY A 348 9.21 2.01 -23.21
N LYS A 349 8.96 2.07 -21.90
CA LYS A 349 7.73 2.64 -21.30
C LYS A 349 8.07 3.84 -20.39
N PRO A 350 8.53 4.97 -20.90
CA PRO A 350 8.95 6.11 -20.08
C PRO A 350 7.83 6.62 -19.20
N ILE A 351 8.20 7.19 -18.03
CA ILE A 351 7.30 7.77 -17.05
C ILE A 351 7.61 9.26 -16.90
N ASP A 352 6.57 10.11 -16.91
CA ASP A 352 6.68 11.55 -16.75
C ASP A 352 6.29 12.01 -15.34
N ILE A 353 5.30 11.32 -14.71
CA ILE A 353 4.72 11.66 -13.43
C ILE A 353 4.54 10.39 -12.58
N PHE A 354 5.06 10.41 -11.36
CA PHE A 354 4.89 9.37 -10.36
C PHE A 354 3.78 9.78 -9.39
N CYS A 355 2.66 9.06 -9.37
CA CYS A 355 1.48 9.37 -8.55
C CYS A 355 1.40 8.37 -7.39
N LEU A 356 1.35 8.86 -6.15
CA LEU A 356 1.28 8.02 -4.96
C LEU A 356 0.46 8.65 -3.83
N GLY A 357 -0.09 7.80 -2.94
CA GLY A 357 -0.77 8.14 -1.70
C GLY A 357 0.08 7.82 -0.47
N HIS A 358 -0.51 7.16 0.54
CA HIS A 358 0.13 6.55 1.71
C HIS A 358 0.69 7.51 2.76
N PHE A 359 1.26 8.63 2.36
CA PHE A 359 1.92 9.57 3.28
C PHE A 359 0.99 10.67 3.80
N HIS A 360 -0.25 10.69 3.37
CA HIS A 360 -1.32 11.60 3.79
C HIS A 360 -0.96 13.09 3.69
N ALA A 361 -0.02 13.46 2.83
CA ALA A 361 0.43 14.84 2.67
C ALA A 361 0.54 15.18 1.17
N ALA A 362 -0.27 16.11 0.69
CA ALA A 362 -0.24 16.52 -0.70
C ALA A 362 1.04 17.30 -1.02
N ASN A 363 1.80 16.81 -1.99
CA ASN A 363 3.05 17.42 -2.41
C ASN A 363 3.32 17.24 -3.90
N TRP A 364 3.77 18.30 -4.54
CA TRP A 364 4.22 18.30 -5.92
C TRP A 364 5.70 18.62 -6.01
N VAL A 365 6.51 17.63 -6.39
CA VAL A 365 7.97 17.75 -6.36
C VAL A 365 8.58 17.33 -7.70
N ARG A 366 9.58 18.09 -8.17
CA ARG A 366 10.39 17.71 -9.32
C ARG A 366 11.65 16.98 -8.88
N THR A 367 11.95 15.86 -9.52
CA THR A 367 13.17 15.07 -9.33
C THR A 367 13.88 14.85 -10.65
N ASN A 368 15.08 14.24 -10.61
CA ASN A 368 15.78 13.86 -11.84
C ASN A 368 15.08 12.76 -12.65
N ALA A 369 14.23 11.95 -12.00
CA ALA A 369 13.46 10.90 -12.66
C ALA A 369 12.14 11.40 -13.28
N GLY A 370 11.70 12.61 -12.94
CA GLY A 370 10.41 13.13 -13.36
C GLY A 370 9.73 13.92 -12.24
N ARG A 371 8.43 14.11 -12.35
CA ARG A 371 7.60 14.77 -11.33
C ARG A 371 7.00 13.74 -10.40
N ILE A 372 6.89 14.10 -9.12
CA ILE A 372 6.22 13.30 -8.10
C ILE A 372 4.98 14.06 -7.65
N ALA A 373 3.83 13.44 -7.82
CA ALA A 373 2.53 13.87 -7.31
C ALA A 373 2.16 12.96 -6.13
N MET A 374 2.42 13.41 -4.93
CA MET A 374 2.04 12.74 -3.69
C MET A 374 0.70 13.29 -3.24
N ASN A 375 -0.26 12.43 -2.97
CA ASN A 375 -1.60 12.82 -2.59
C ASN A 375 -1.75 12.97 -1.07
N GLY A 376 -2.74 13.77 -0.64
CA GLY A 376 -3.17 13.85 0.74
C GLY A 376 -4.16 12.74 1.10
N ALA A 377 -4.75 12.83 2.29
CA ALA A 377 -5.77 11.91 2.77
C ALA A 377 -7.14 12.61 2.91
N VAL A 378 -8.22 11.90 2.60
CA VAL A 378 -9.59 12.38 2.90
C VAL A 378 -9.85 12.35 4.41
N LYS A 379 -9.29 11.37 5.10
CA LYS A 379 -9.39 11.19 6.54
C LYS A 379 -8.78 12.34 7.33
N GLY A 380 -7.63 12.88 6.91
CA GLY A 380 -6.86 13.89 7.66
C GLY A 380 -6.06 13.28 8.81
N VAL A 381 -5.82 14.08 9.85
CA VAL A 381 -5.08 13.70 11.07
C VAL A 381 -5.86 12.66 11.88
N ASP A 382 -5.17 11.68 12.44
CA ASP A 382 -5.69 10.67 13.37
C ASP A 382 -4.87 10.56 14.65
N GLU A 383 -5.31 9.75 15.60
CA GLU A 383 -4.65 9.52 16.90
C GLU A 383 -3.24 8.95 16.72
N TYR A 384 -3.07 8.05 15.74
CA TYR A 384 -1.77 7.45 15.43
C TYR A 384 -0.78 8.50 14.91
N SER A 385 -1.19 9.34 13.96
CA SER A 385 -0.33 10.40 13.39
C SER A 385 0.02 11.46 14.44
N MET A 386 -0.93 11.81 15.32
CA MET A 386 -0.68 12.70 16.45
C MET A 386 0.36 12.12 17.41
N LYS A 387 0.23 10.84 17.76
CA LYS A 387 1.12 10.16 18.72
C LYS A 387 2.49 9.84 18.12
N ALA A 388 2.53 9.36 16.86
CA ALA A 388 3.75 8.86 16.24
C ALA A 388 4.58 9.98 15.59
N PHE A 389 3.93 11.02 15.05
CA PHE A 389 4.57 12.07 14.26
C PHE A 389 4.36 13.48 14.81
N GLY A 390 3.54 13.63 15.85
CA GLY A 390 3.20 14.95 16.43
C GLY A 390 2.23 15.75 15.59
N GLY A 391 1.48 15.12 14.69
CA GLY A 391 0.48 15.74 13.82
C GLY A 391 0.48 15.14 12.41
N GLY A 392 -0.25 15.77 11.49
CA GLY A 392 -0.40 15.37 10.09
C GLY A 392 -0.93 16.50 9.23
N ALA A 393 -1.17 16.23 7.95
CA ALA A 393 -1.79 17.19 7.04
C ALA A 393 -3.31 17.28 7.25
N PRO A 394 -3.95 18.41 6.93
CA PRO A 394 -5.40 18.50 6.90
C PRO A 394 -5.99 17.58 5.82
N PRO A 395 -7.31 17.33 5.85
CA PRO A 395 -7.98 16.58 4.80
C PRO A 395 -7.83 17.30 3.45
N GLU A 396 -7.17 16.65 2.49
CA GLU A 396 -6.85 17.27 1.19
C GLU A 396 -6.65 16.24 0.08
N GLN A 397 -6.92 16.64 -1.18
CA GLN A 397 -6.66 15.83 -2.37
C GLN A 397 -6.06 16.71 -3.47
N MET A 398 -5.27 16.12 -4.38
CA MET A 398 -4.57 16.85 -5.43
C MET A 398 -5.30 16.78 -6.76
N LEU A 399 -5.42 17.92 -7.42
CA LEU A 399 -5.94 18.07 -8.78
C LEU A 399 -4.85 18.65 -9.70
N LEU A 400 -4.53 17.94 -10.77
CA LEU A 400 -3.63 18.42 -11.82
C LEU A 400 -4.44 18.86 -13.05
N THR A 401 -4.01 19.93 -13.69
CA THR A 401 -4.48 20.33 -15.03
C THR A 401 -3.42 19.97 -16.06
N MET A 402 -3.78 19.13 -17.05
CA MET A 402 -2.85 18.58 -18.02
C MET A 402 -3.11 19.16 -19.40
N HIS A 403 -2.08 19.76 -20.00
CA HIS A 403 -2.09 20.21 -21.40
C HIS A 403 -1.35 19.19 -22.28
N PRO A 404 -1.86 18.84 -23.47
CA PRO A 404 -1.24 17.81 -24.33
C PRO A 404 0.24 18.07 -24.63
N GLU A 405 0.61 19.31 -24.93
CA GLU A 405 1.99 19.65 -25.28
C GLU A 405 2.83 20.05 -24.08
N ASN A 406 2.26 20.81 -23.14
CA ASN A 406 3.01 21.44 -22.05
C ASN A 406 3.06 20.60 -20.76
N GLY A 407 2.23 19.54 -20.67
CA GLY A 407 2.09 18.71 -19.50
C GLY A 407 1.32 19.37 -18.36
N PRO A 408 1.67 19.13 -17.13
CA PRO A 408 1.00 19.76 -15.97
C PRO A 408 1.18 21.28 -16.00
N THR A 409 0.09 22.00 -16.20
CA THR A 409 0.06 23.47 -16.24
C THR A 409 -0.40 24.06 -14.92
N ASP A 410 -1.09 23.27 -14.10
CA ASP A 410 -1.53 23.67 -12.76
C ASP A 410 -1.57 22.45 -11.82
N CYS A 411 -1.31 22.69 -10.55
CA CYS A 411 -1.42 21.73 -9.47
C CYS A 411 -2.14 22.41 -8.31
N SER A 412 -3.36 21.99 -8.05
CA SER A 412 -4.22 22.55 -6.99
C SER A 412 -4.37 21.51 -5.89
N ILE A 413 -4.27 21.94 -4.63
CA ILE A 413 -4.58 21.13 -3.46
C ILE A 413 -5.96 21.52 -2.98
N ILE A 414 -6.91 20.59 -3.04
CA ILE A 414 -8.30 20.81 -2.62
C ILE A 414 -8.43 20.39 -1.16
N GLN A 415 -8.70 21.33 -0.29
CA GLN A 415 -8.98 21.07 1.13
C GLN A 415 -10.43 20.66 1.35
N LEU A 416 -10.64 19.62 2.17
CA LEU A 416 -11.90 18.94 2.39
C LEU A 416 -12.52 19.21 3.75
#